data_81a2cdc3ace2634f65dbc7864a07e213
#
_entry.id   81a2cdc3ace2634f65dbc7864a07e213
#
_cell.length_a   1.000
_cell.length_b   1.000
_cell.length_c   1.000
_cell.angle_alpha   90.00
_cell.angle_beta   90.00
_cell.angle_gamma   90.00
#
_symmetry.space_group_name_H-M   'P 1'
#
loop_
_entity.id
_entity.type
_entity.pdbx_description
1 polymer ?
#
loop_
_entity_poly.entity_id
_entity_poly.type
_entity_poly.pdbx_seq_one_letter_code
_entity_poly.pdbx_strand_id
1 'polypeptide(L)'
;MPTLIVLIGPTGVGKTELSLRLAENFHTSIVSADSRQLYAELKIGTAAPTPDQLKRVPHYLVGTLHLTDYYSAAQYEQEAMEILHQLFTEHEVVVLTGGSMMYVDAICKGIDDIPTVDAETRQVMLQKYEEEGLEQLCAELRLLDPDYYRIVDLKNPKRVIHALEICYMTGKTYTSFRTQQKKERPFRILKIGLTRDREELYDRINRRVDQMMEEGLLDEVRSVLSYRHLNSLNTVGYKELFKYLDGEWELPFAIEKIKQNSRIYSRKQMTWFKRDEEIRWFHPEQETEILAYLRQQINA
;
A
#
# COMPACT_ATOMS: atom_id res chain seq x y z
N MET A 1 -2.70 -2.07 -28.03
CA MET A 1 -2.91 -2.73 -26.72
C MET A 1 -2.99 -1.64 -25.67
N PRO A 2 -4.03 -1.61 -24.81
CA PRO A 2 -4.17 -0.58 -23.80
C PRO A 2 -2.96 -0.54 -22.87
N THR A 3 -2.68 0.60 -22.28
CA THR A 3 -1.46 0.83 -21.50
C THR A 3 -1.78 1.34 -20.09
N LEU A 4 -1.26 0.66 -19.06
CA LEU A 4 -1.29 1.11 -17.68
C LEU A 4 0.02 1.85 -17.36
N ILE A 5 -0.08 3.14 -17.07
CA ILE A 5 1.03 3.92 -16.51
C ILE A 5 1.03 3.72 -15.00
N VAL A 6 2.10 3.15 -14.47
CA VAL A 6 2.28 2.91 -13.04
C VAL A 6 3.25 3.94 -12.48
N LEU A 7 2.71 4.95 -11.80
CA LEU A 7 3.48 6.03 -11.18
C LEU A 7 3.73 5.72 -9.70
N ILE A 8 4.96 5.40 -9.37
CA ILE A 8 5.37 4.99 -8.03
C ILE A 8 6.50 5.84 -7.46
N GLY A 9 6.78 5.65 -6.20
CA GLY A 9 7.84 6.35 -5.49
C GLY A 9 7.51 6.51 -4.00
N PRO A 10 8.44 7.01 -3.20
CA PRO A 10 8.26 7.13 -1.76
C PRO A 10 7.19 8.17 -1.41
N THR A 11 6.69 8.08 -0.17
CA THR A 11 5.83 9.15 0.38
C THR A 11 6.59 10.49 0.37
N GLY A 12 5.88 11.58 0.10
CA GLY A 12 6.47 12.94 0.03
C GLY A 12 7.17 13.28 -1.29
N VAL A 13 7.35 12.35 -2.24
CA VAL A 13 8.12 12.59 -3.47
C VAL A 13 7.42 13.50 -4.48
N GLY A 14 6.07 13.57 -4.47
CA GLY A 14 5.29 14.41 -5.41
C GLY A 14 4.42 13.64 -6.40
N LYS A 15 4.08 12.37 -6.11
CA LYS A 15 3.23 11.54 -6.98
C LYS A 15 1.87 12.16 -7.31
N THR A 16 1.18 12.72 -6.30
CA THR A 16 -0.20 13.19 -6.42
C THR A 16 -0.36 14.23 -7.54
N GLU A 17 0.46 15.27 -7.52
CA GLU A 17 0.34 16.32 -8.55
C GLU A 17 0.72 15.79 -9.94
N LEU A 18 1.79 15.01 -10.04
CA LEU A 18 2.18 14.45 -11.34
C LEU A 18 1.13 13.45 -11.87
N SER A 19 0.50 12.64 -11.01
CA SER A 19 -0.56 11.73 -11.47
C SER A 19 -1.77 12.47 -12.02
N LEU A 20 -2.15 13.60 -11.42
CA LEU A 20 -3.22 14.45 -11.95
C LEU A 20 -2.86 14.98 -13.33
N ARG A 21 -1.65 15.55 -13.49
CA ARG A 21 -1.19 16.08 -14.79
C ARG A 21 -1.09 14.99 -15.86
N LEU A 22 -0.62 13.81 -15.51
CA LEU A 22 -0.61 12.68 -16.44
C LEU A 22 -2.04 12.30 -16.86
N ALA A 23 -2.95 12.17 -15.90
CA ALA A 23 -4.33 11.83 -16.19
C ALA A 23 -5.04 12.89 -17.04
N GLU A 24 -4.80 14.17 -16.78
CA GLU A 24 -5.28 15.30 -17.61
C GLU A 24 -4.70 15.25 -19.03
N ASN A 25 -3.39 15.00 -19.19
CA ASN A 25 -2.73 14.91 -20.49
C ASN A 25 -3.20 13.73 -21.36
N PHE A 26 -3.54 12.61 -20.72
CA PHE A 26 -4.04 11.42 -21.41
C PHE A 26 -5.56 11.31 -21.39
N HIS A 27 -6.27 12.32 -20.85
CA HIS A 27 -7.75 12.35 -20.72
C HIS A 27 -8.30 11.07 -20.10
N THR A 28 -7.77 10.71 -18.94
CA THR A 28 -8.06 9.42 -18.28
C THR A 28 -8.28 9.57 -16.78
N SER A 29 -8.52 8.45 -16.13
CA SER A 29 -8.75 8.33 -14.70
C SER A 29 -7.52 7.83 -13.94
N ILE A 30 -7.55 7.99 -12.63
CA ILE A 30 -6.54 7.50 -11.70
C ILE A 30 -7.11 6.33 -10.89
N VAL A 31 -6.36 5.22 -10.80
CA VAL A 31 -6.61 4.13 -9.88
C VAL A 31 -5.58 4.21 -8.75
N SER A 32 -6.04 4.29 -7.50
CA SER A 32 -5.15 4.40 -6.34
C SER A 32 -4.59 3.03 -5.95
N ALA A 33 -3.27 2.97 -5.76
CA ALA A 33 -2.54 1.85 -5.16
C ALA A 33 -2.02 2.23 -3.77
N ASP A 34 -2.87 2.85 -2.95
CA ASP A 34 -2.57 3.19 -1.56
C ASP A 34 -3.54 2.49 -0.61
N SER A 35 -3.01 1.58 0.22
CA SER A 35 -3.80 0.74 1.11
C SER A 35 -4.45 1.48 2.29
N ARG A 36 -4.14 2.76 2.47
CA ARG A 36 -4.72 3.57 3.55
C ARG A 36 -5.71 4.61 3.04
N GLN A 37 -5.51 5.11 1.82
CA GLN A 37 -6.47 6.01 1.17
C GLN A 37 -7.79 5.35 0.77
N LEU A 38 -7.89 4.02 0.85
CA LEU A 38 -9.13 3.28 0.68
C LEU A 38 -10.18 3.64 1.75
N TYR A 39 -9.75 3.98 2.98
CA TYR A 39 -10.66 4.18 4.10
C TYR A 39 -11.20 5.62 4.14
N ALA A 40 -12.53 5.76 4.12
CA ALA A 40 -13.23 7.04 4.05
C ALA A 40 -12.95 7.96 5.26
N GLU A 41 -12.63 7.36 6.40
CA GLU A 41 -12.34 8.08 7.66
C GLU A 41 -10.91 8.63 7.73
N LEU A 42 -9.99 8.14 6.89
CA LEU A 42 -8.55 8.46 6.95
C LEU A 42 -8.15 9.41 5.82
N LYS A 43 -8.39 10.69 5.97
CA LYS A 43 -8.16 11.69 4.91
C LYS A 43 -6.83 12.41 5.09
N ILE A 44 -6.60 13.02 6.26
CA ILE A 44 -5.44 13.86 6.54
C ILE A 44 -4.20 12.98 6.71
N GLY A 45 -4.23 12.01 7.61
CA GLY A 45 -3.07 11.16 7.93
C GLY A 45 -2.59 10.29 6.77
N THR A 46 -3.43 10.05 5.78
CA THR A 46 -3.09 9.32 4.55
C THR A 46 -2.74 10.25 3.40
N ALA A 47 -2.96 11.56 3.56
CA ALA A 47 -2.94 12.55 2.48
C ALA A 47 -3.77 12.09 1.28
N ALA A 48 -5.00 11.69 1.52
CA ALA A 48 -5.95 11.36 0.48
C ALA A 48 -6.16 12.56 -0.46
N PRO A 49 -6.54 12.32 -1.71
CA PRO A 49 -6.85 13.39 -2.65
C PRO A 49 -7.91 14.34 -2.08
N THR A 50 -7.66 15.64 -2.21
CA THR A 50 -8.61 16.67 -1.79
C THR A 50 -9.86 16.69 -2.67
N PRO A 51 -11.00 17.28 -2.21
CA PRO A 51 -12.19 17.43 -3.05
C PRO A 51 -11.92 18.13 -4.38
N ASP A 52 -11.02 19.10 -4.41
CA ASP A 52 -10.67 19.80 -5.64
C ASP A 52 -9.83 18.94 -6.60
N GLN A 53 -8.95 18.10 -6.08
CA GLN A 53 -8.22 17.10 -6.88
C GLN A 53 -9.16 16.03 -7.45
N LEU A 54 -10.14 15.57 -6.67
CA LEU A 54 -11.16 14.62 -7.11
C LEU A 54 -12.08 15.19 -8.19
N LYS A 55 -12.31 16.50 -8.19
CA LYS A 55 -13.07 17.18 -9.27
C LYS A 55 -12.28 17.32 -10.57
N ARG A 56 -10.93 17.44 -10.49
CA ARG A 56 -10.06 17.57 -11.67
C ARG A 56 -10.01 16.27 -12.47
N VAL A 57 -9.86 15.15 -11.78
CA VAL A 57 -9.70 13.82 -12.39
C VAL A 57 -10.48 12.80 -11.59
N PRO A 58 -11.23 11.87 -12.21
CA PRO A 58 -11.86 10.76 -11.52
C PRO A 58 -10.81 9.86 -10.87
N HIS A 59 -11.03 9.52 -9.59
CA HIS A 59 -10.19 8.60 -8.83
C HIS A 59 -11.00 7.38 -8.41
N TYR A 60 -10.39 6.21 -8.52
CA TYR A 60 -10.93 4.93 -8.09
C TYR A 60 -10.13 4.40 -6.91
N LEU A 61 -10.77 3.66 -6.02
CA LEU A 61 -10.19 3.07 -4.82
C LEU A 61 -9.64 4.13 -3.84
N VAL A 62 -10.42 5.20 -3.65
CA VAL A 62 -10.17 6.25 -2.67
C VAL A 62 -11.44 6.45 -1.84
N GLY A 63 -11.37 6.25 -0.52
CA GLY A 63 -12.50 6.42 0.39
C GLY A 63 -13.67 5.48 0.12
N THR A 64 -13.42 4.30 -0.41
CA THR A 64 -14.44 3.30 -0.80
C THR A 64 -14.76 2.30 0.31
N LEU A 65 -13.96 2.26 1.37
CA LEU A 65 -14.10 1.33 2.49
C LEU A 65 -14.27 2.07 3.81
N HIS A 66 -14.85 1.38 4.79
CA HIS A 66 -14.86 1.79 6.18
C HIS A 66 -13.78 1.04 6.98
N LEU A 67 -13.37 1.61 8.12
CA LEU A 67 -12.30 1.04 8.96
C LEU A 67 -12.55 -0.41 9.38
N THR A 68 -13.82 -0.79 9.52
CA THR A 68 -14.28 -2.13 9.91
C THR A 68 -14.26 -3.14 8.77
N ASP A 69 -14.13 -2.68 7.53
CA ASP A 69 -14.15 -3.57 6.38
C ASP A 69 -12.84 -4.37 6.31
N TYR A 70 -12.99 -5.67 6.10
CA TYR A 70 -11.85 -6.52 5.81
C TYR A 70 -11.45 -6.35 4.34
N TYR A 71 -10.17 -6.03 4.11
CA TYR A 71 -9.67 -5.85 2.76
C TYR A 71 -8.23 -6.34 2.62
N SER A 72 -8.03 -7.29 1.73
CA SER A 72 -6.74 -7.92 1.46
C SER A 72 -6.13 -7.41 0.15
N ALA A 73 -4.85 -7.70 -0.06
CA ALA A 73 -4.20 -7.38 -1.33
C ALA A 73 -4.77 -8.20 -2.50
N ALA A 74 -5.32 -9.39 -2.25
CA ALA A 74 -6.01 -10.20 -3.26
C ALA A 74 -7.35 -9.58 -3.68
N GLN A 75 -8.13 -9.07 -2.70
CA GLN A 75 -9.36 -8.32 -3.00
C GLN A 75 -9.05 -7.04 -3.77
N TYR A 76 -7.96 -6.33 -3.39
CA TYR A 76 -7.49 -5.18 -4.15
C TYR A 76 -7.15 -5.55 -5.61
N GLU A 77 -6.41 -6.64 -5.83
CA GLU A 77 -6.09 -7.10 -7.18
C GLU A 77 -7.36 -7.33 -8.00
N GLN A 78 -8.31 -8.06 -7.45
CA GLN A 78 -9.57 -8.38 -8.13
C GLN A 78 -10.33 -7.11 -8.49
N GLU A 79 -10.62 -6.25 -7.52
CA GLU A 79 -11.41 -5.04 -7.72
C GLU A 79 -10.72 -4.05 -8.66
N ALA A 80 -9.41 -3.83 -8.48
CA ALA A 80 -8.65 -2.96 -9.35
C ALA A 80 -8.57 -3.48 -10.80
N MET A 81 -8.49 -4.81 -11.01
CA MET A 81 -8.52 -5.40 -12.33
C MET A 81 -9.89 -5.25 -13.01
N GLU A 82 -10.99 -5.36 -12.26
CA GLU A 82 -12.34 -5.11 -12.76
C GLU A 82 -12.50 -3.63 -13.20
N ILE A 83 -12.02 -2.69 -12.36
CA ILE A 83 -12.02 -1.26 -12.67
C ILE A 83 -11.16 -0.97 -13.92
N LEU A 84 -9.95 -1.53 -13.99
CA LEU A 84 -9.07 -1.35 -15.14
C LEU A 84 -9.69 -1.92 -16.42
N HIS A 85 -10.36 -3.07 -16.34
CA HIS A 85 -11.06 -3.64 -17.48
C HIS A 85 -12.15 -2.70 -18.01
N GLN A 86 -12.95 -2.10 -17.13
CA GLN A 86 -13.96 -1.12 -17.49
C GLN A 86 -13.34 0.15 -18.10
N LEU A 87 -12.31 0.71 -17.44
CA LEU A 87 -11.66 1.93 -17.92
C LEU A 87 -11.01 1.75 -19.29
N PHE A 88 -10.45 0.59 -19.58
CA PHE A 88 -9.85 0.30 -20.89
C PHE A 88 -10.86 0.08 -22.02
N THR A 89 -12.16 0.07 -21.73
CA THR A 89 -13.18 0.15 -22.78
C THR A 89 -13.33 1.57 -23.34
N GLU A 90 -12.97 2.59 -22.54
CA GLU A 90 -13.14 4.01 -22.87
C GLU A 90 -11.82 4.74 -23.08
N HIS A 91 -10.72 4.22 -22.49
CA HIS A 91 -9.41 4.85 -22.47
C HIS A 91 -8.33 3.92 -23.00
N GLU A 92 -7.46 4.41 -23.87
CA GLU A 92 -6.25 3.68 -24.30
C GLU A 92 -5.16 3.64 -23.21
N VAL A 93 -5.20 4.61 -22.30
CA VAL A 93 -4.25 4.79 -21.21
C VAL A 93 -4.99 4.96 -19.89
N VAL A 94 -4.51 4.31 -18.81
CA VAL A 94 -5.00 4.54 -17.44
C VAL A 94 -3.79 4.77 -16.54
N VAL A 95 -3.94 5.62 -15.51
CA VAL A 95 -2.88 5.91 -14.54
C VAL A 95 -3.16 5.16 -13.23
N LEU A 96 -2.22 4.34 -12.80
CA LEU A 96 -2.19 3.76 -11.45
C LEU A 96 -1.13 4.49 -10.64
N THR A 97 -1.48 4.98 -9.46
CA THR A 97 -0.52 5.65 -8.59
C THR A 97 -0.68 5.24 -7.13
N GLY A 98 0.43 5.11 -6.43
CA GLY A 98 0.39 4.81 -4.99
C GLY A 98 1.75 4.51 -4.39
N GLY A 99 1.73 4.25 -3.08
CA GLY A 99 2.91 3.94 -2.29
C GLY A 99 2.86 2.56 -1.64
N SER A 100 1.76 1.82 -1.79
CA SER A 100 1.60 0.48 -1.19
C SER A 100 2.24 -0.56 -2.09
N MET A 101 3.44 -0.99 -1.72
CA MET A 101 4.28 -1.92 -2.48
C MET A 101 3.53 -3.19 -2.90
N MET A 102 2.78 -3.79 -1.97
CA MET A 102 1.99 -5.00 -2.24
C MET A 102 0.87 -4.76 -3.25
N TYR A 103 0.24 -3.58 -3.25
CA TYR A 103 -0.84 -3.25 -4.19
C TYR A 103 -0.29 -3.01 -5.60
N VAL A 104 0.86 -2.34 -5.68
CA VAL A 104 1.55 -2.16 -6.97
C VAL A 104 1.97 -3.52 -7.54
N ASP A 105 2.57 -4.39 -6.71
CA ASP A 105 2.96 -5.73 -7.15
C ASP A 105 1.74 -6.59 -7.52
N ALA A 106 0.62 -6.46 -6.80
CA ALA A 106 -0.64 -7.13 -7.09
C ALA A 106 -1.11 -6.86 -8.52
N ILE A 107 -1.07 -5.60 -8.96
CA ILE A 107 -1.46 -5.24 -10.33
C ILE A 107 -0.38 -5.59 -11.34
N CYS A 108 0.89 -5.34 -11.04
CA CYS A 108 1.96 -5.53 -12.01
C CYS A 108 2.37 -7.00 -12.22
N LYS A 109 2.28 -7.81 -11.17
CA LYS A 109 2.78 -9.20 -11.16
C LYS A 109 1.68 -10.23 -10.87
N GLY A 110 0.63 -9.81 -10.18
CA GLY A 110 -0.36 -10.68 -9.59
C GLY A 110 0.01 -11.15 -8.20
N ILE A 111 -0.99 -11.60 -7.46
CA ILE A 111 -0.83 -12.26 -6.15
C ILE A 111 -1.17 -13.72 -6.31
N ASP A 112 -0.46 -14.58 -5.60
CA ASP A 112 -0.78 -16.01 -5.51
C ASP A 112 -2.22 -16.20 -5.00
N ASP A 113 -2.92 -17.17 -5.54
CA ASP A 113 -4.31 -17.47 -5.18
C ASP A 113 -4.35 -18.25 -3.84
N ILE A 114 -4.00 -17.52 -2.77
CA ILE A 114 -4.04 -18.04 -1.40
C ILE A 114 -5.47 -17.91 -0.87
N PRO A 115 -6.07 -18.98 -0.36
CA PRO A 115 -7.43 -18.94 0.19
C PRO A 115 -7.58 -17.89 1.28
N THR A 116 -8.73 -17.20 1.30
CA THR A 116 -9.05 -16.27 2.39
C THR A 116 -9.30 -17.07 3.67
N VAL A 117 -8.63 -16.69 4.74
CA VAL A 117 -8.78 -17.32 6.05
C VAL A 117 -10.16 -16.96 6.63
N ASP A 118 -10.93 -17.96 7.01
CA ASP A 118 -12.21 -17.77 7.70
C ASP A 118 -12.02 -17.23 9.13
N ALA A 119 -13.07 -16.64 9.68
CA ALA A 119 -13.02 -15.99 10.99
C ALA A 119 -12.76 -16.99 12.14
N GLU A 120 -13.28 -18.21 12.04
CA GLU A 120 -13.13 -19.25 13.04
C GLU A 120 -11.68 -19.72 13.12
N THR A 121 -11.09 -20.12 11.99
CA THR A 121 -9.66 -20.49 11.90
C THR A 121 -8.76 -19.39 12.46
N ARG A 122 -9.03 -18.13 12.08
CA ARG A 122 -8.26 -16.99 12.60
C ARG A 122 -8.35 -16.84 14.11
N GLN A 123 -9.55 -16.97 14.68
CA GLN A 123 -9.74 -16.85 16.13
C GLN A 123 -9.01 -17.97 16.87
N VAL A 124 -9.12 -19.21 16.39
CA VAL A 124 -8.41 -20.37 16.96
C VAL A 124 -6.90 -20.14 16.94
N MET A 125 -6.34 -19.66 15.84
CA MET A 125 -4.90 -19.44 15.72
C MET A 125 -4.39 -18.28 16.57
N LEU A 126 -5.19 -17.22 16.75
CA LEU A 126 -4.85 -16.12 17.67
C LEU A 126 -4.88 -16.58 19.12
N GLN A 127 -5.89 -17.34 19.53
CA GLN A 127 -5.97 -17.91 20.86
C GLN A 127 -4.77 -18.83 21.12
N LYS A 128 -4.43 -19.70 20.17
CA LYS A 128 -3.28 -20.57 20.27
C LYS A 128 -1.96 -19.79 20.41
N TYR A 129 -1.82 -18.67 19.70
CA TYR A 129 -0.67 -17.78 19.84
C TYR A 129 -0.58 -17.16 21.26
N GLU A 130 -1.71 -16.75 21.83
CA GLU A 130 -1.77 -16.20 23.19
C GLU A 130 -1.43 -17.26 24.26
N GLU A 131 -1.87 -18.49 24.08
CA GLU A 131 -1.67 -19.59 25.05
C GLU A 131 -0.28 -20.23 24.95
N GLU A 132 0.22 -20.49 23.74
CA GLU A 132 1.42 -21.28 23.49
C GLU A 132 2.65 -20.43 23.10
N GLY A 133 2.43 -19.22 22.61
CA GLY A 133 3.48 -18.31 22.17
C GLY A 133 4.04 -18.61 20.78
N LEU A 134 4.90 -17.70 20.30
CA LEU A 134 5.45 -17.76 18.93
C LEU A 134 6.36 -18.96 18.70
N GLU A 135 7.13 -19.37 19.69
CA GLU A 135 8.11 -20.46 19.57
C GLU A 135 7.43 -21.78 19.23
N GLN A 136 6.32 -22.07 19.91
CA GLN A 136 5.55 -23.29 19.67
C GLN A 136 4.90 -23.28 18.29
N LEU A 137 4.35 -22.13 17.87
CA LEU A 137 3.81 -21.97 16.53
C LEU A 137 4.88 -22.15 15.43
N CYS A 138 6.10 -21.68 15.68
CA CYS A 138 7.22 -21.92 14.77
C CYS A 138 7.60 -23.40 14.68
N ALA A 139 7.59 -24.12 15.82
CA ALA A 139 7.85 -25.56 15.84
C ALA A 139 6.79 -26.33 15.03
N GLU A 140 5.54 -25.94 15.16
CA GLU A 140 4.42 -26.52 14.41
C GLU A 140 4.51 -26.21 12.90
N LEU A 141 4.83 -24.97 12.53
CA LEU A 141 5.06 -24.60 11.13
C LEU A 141 6.19 -25.43 10.51
N ARG A 142 7.24 -25.72 11.28
CA ARG A 142 8.34 -26.59 10.83
C ARG A 142 7.86 -28.00 10.47
N LEU A 143 6.83 -28.51 11.14
CA LEU A 143 6.25 -29.83 10.86
C LEU A 143 5.27 -29.79 9.67
N LEU A 144 4.41 -28.77 9.62
CA LEU A 144 3.36 -28.67 8.61
C LEU A 144 3.87 -28.13 7.27
N ASP A 145 4.81 -27.18 7.27
CA ASP A 145 5.41 -26.60 6.07
C ASP A 145 6.90 -26.29 6.28
N PRO A 146 7.76 -27.33 6.20
CA PRO A 146 9.22 -27.17 6.39
C PRO A 146 9.86 -26.20 5.40
N ASP A 147 9.30 -26.09 4.18
CA ASP A 147 9.87 -25.24 3.15
C ASP A 147 9.58 -23.76 3.43
N TYR A 148 8.38 -23.44 3.89
CA TYR A 148 8.07 -22.07 4.32
C TYR A 148 8.82 -21.71 5.61
N TYR A 149 8.93 -22.63 6.55
CA TYR A 149 9.68 -22.43 7.79
C TYR A 149 11.12 -21.96 7.53
N ARG A 150 11.80 -22.50 6.49
CA ARG A 150 13.19 -22.13 6.16
C ARG A 150 13.36 -20.71 5.65
N ILE A 151 12.30 -20.11 5.12
CA ILE A 151 12.36 -18.80 4.42
C ILE A 151 11.60 -17.68 5.12
N VAL A 152 10.65 -18.03 6.01
CA VAL A 152 9.86 -17.04 6.74
C VAL A 152 10.70 -16.37 7.83
N ASP A 153 10.41 -15.08 8.07
CA ASP A 153 10.91 -14.40 9.25
C ASP A 153 10.18 -14.93 10.49
N LEU A 154 10.83 -15.84 11.22
CA LEU A 154 10.29 -16.50 12.42
C LEU A 154 10.03 -15.52 13.59
N LYS A 155 10.58 -14.30 13.54
CA LYS A 155 10.29 -13.23 14.51
C LYS A 155 9.03 -12.44 14.16
N ASN A 156 8.40 -12.76 13.04
CA ASN A 156 7.18 -12.10 12.60
C ASN A 156 5.95 -13.01 12.86
N PRO A 157 5.24 -12.83 14.00
CA PRO A 157 4.12 -13.68 14.35
C PRO A 157 3.01 -13.67 13.32
N LYS A 158 2.75 -12.53 12.68
CA LYS A 158 1.68 -12.44 11.65
C LYS A 158 1.95 -13.36 10.46
N ARG A 159 3.20 -13.53 10.05
CA ARG A 159 3.55 -14.40 8.93
C ARG A 159 3.49 -15.88 9.32
N VAL A 160 3.93 -16.21 10.52
CA VAL A 160 3.89 -17.57 11.05
C VAL A 160 2.42 -18.02 11.22
N ILE A 161 1.62 -17.19 11.90
CA ILE A 161 0.19 -17.43 12.12
C ILE A 161 -0.53 -17.61 10.80
N HIS A 162 -0.35 -16.68 9.85
CA HIS A 162 -1.04 -16.77 8.55
C HIS A 162 -0.71 -18.05 7.77
N ALA A 163 0.54 -18.49 7.80
CA ALA A 163 0.91 -19.76 7.16
C ALA A 163 0.23 -20.97 7.83
N LEU A 164 0.17 -20.98 9.15
CA LEU A 164 -0.55 -22.02 9.91
C LEU A 164 -2.06 -21.98 9.66
N GLU A 165 -2.67 -20.79 9.65
CA GLU A 165 -4.09 -20.62 9.28
C GLU A 165 -4.41 -21.33 7.98
N ILE A 166 -3.60 -21.11 6.94
CA ILE A 166 -3.78 -21.75 5.64
C ILE A 166 -3.58 -23.27 5.72
N CYS A 167 -2.54 -23.72 6.43
CA CYS A 167 -2.29 -25.15 6.60
C CYS A 167 -3.48 -25.86 7.28
N TYR A 168 -4.00 -25.27 8.34
CA TYR A 168 -5.12 -25.85 9.11
C TYR A 168 -6.43 -25.83 8.30
N MET A 169 -6.74 -24.72 7.68
CA MET A 169 -7.97 -24.55 6.91
C MET A 169 -8.03 -25.46 5.67
N THR A 170 -6.89 -25.66 5.01
CA THR A 170 -6.86 -26.34 3.70
C THR A 170 -6.32 -27.77 3.75
N GLY A 171 -5.61 -28.15 4.80
CA GLY A 171 -4.86 -29.40 4.87
C GLY A 171 -3.64 -29.47 3.94
N LYS A 172 -3.26 -28.32 3.32
CA LYS A 172 -2.12 -28.21 2.39
C LYS A 172 -1.07 -27.26 2.97
N THR A 173 0.17 -27.39 2.51
CA THR A 173 1.24 -26.45 2.89
C THR A 173 0.96 -25.06 2.33
N TYR A 174 1.31 -24.01 3.09
CA TYR A 174 1.26 -22.63 2.59
C TYR A 174 2.16 -22.45 1.35
N THR A 175 3.31 -23.12 1.33
CA THR A 175 4.23 -23.17 0.18
C THR A 175 3.54 -23.62 -1.10
N SER A 176 2.59 -24.55 -1.05
CA SER A 176 1.89 -25.06 -2.25
C SER A 176 1.03 -24.01 -2.94
N PHE A 177 0.60 -22.98 -2.22
CA PHE A 177 -0.14 -21.84 -2.78
C PHE A 177 0.79 -20.70 -3.27
N ARG A 178 2.07 -20.72 -2.88
CA ARG A 178 3.04 -19.69 -3.26
C ARG A 178 3.73 -20.05 -4.57
N THR A 179 3.01 -19.91 -5.67
CA THR A 179 3.52 -20.24 -7.00
C THR A 179 4.53 -19.20 -7.50
N GLN A 180 4.45 -17.95 -7.01
CA GLN A 180 5.27 -16.81 -7.43
C GLN A 180 5.25 -16.58 -8.95
N GLN A 181 4.24 -17.08 -9.64
CA GLN A 181 4.09 -16.90 -11.08
C GLN A 181 3.55 -15.51 -11.39
N LYS A 182 4.21 -14.83 -12.32
CA LYS A 182 3.72 -13.55 -12.82
C LYS A 182 2.47 -13.82 -13.65
N LYS A 183 1.33 -13.27 -13.23
CA LYS A 183 0.07 -13.35 -13.98
C LYS A 183 0.18 -12.47 -15.24
N GLU A 184 -0.24 -12.98 -16.37
CA GLU A 184 -0.35 -12.17 -17.59
C GLU A 184 -1.43 -11.11 -17.44
N ARG A 185 -1.16 -9.93 -18.00
CA ARG A 185 -2.10 -8.80 -17.98
C ARG A 185 -2.57 -8.47 -19.40
N PRO A 186 -3.87 -8.17 -19.59
CA PRO A 186 -4.41 -7.86 -20.91
C PRO A 186 -4.05 -6.43 -21.37
N PHE A 187 -3.06 -5.81 -20.76
CA PHE A 187 -2.58 -4.46 -21.05
C PHE A 187 -1.05 -4.38 -20.87
N ARG A 188 -0.45 -3.42 -21.54
CA ARG A 188 0.96 -3.09 -21.36
C ARG A 188 1.16 -2.29 -20.06
N ILE A 189 2.25 -2.52 -19.35
CA ILE A 189 2.60 -1.80 -18.13
C ILE A 189 3.83 -0.94 -18.39
N LEU A 190 3.72 0.38 -18.17
CA LEU A 190 4.83 1.31 -18.19
C LEU A 190 5.06 1.86 -16.78
N LYS A 191 6.23 1.58 -16.22
CA LYS A 191 6.56 1.93 -14.84
C LYS A 191 7.42 3.19 -14.76
N ILE A 192 6.90 4.23 -14.11
CA ILE A 192 7.59 5.48 -13.81
C ILE A 192 7.84 5.54 -12.31
N GLY A 193 9.11 5.60 -11.92
CA GLY A 193 9.53 5.83 -10.55
C GLY A 193 9.92 7.28 -10.32
N LEU A 194 9.42 7.88 -9.23
CA LEU A 194 9.86 9.20 -8.81
C LEU A 194 10.90 9.11 -7.70
N THR A 195 11.94 9.91 -7.83
CA THR A 195 13.00 10.04 -6.82
C THR A 195 13.38 11.50 -6.62
N ARG A 196 13.88 11.84 -5.43
CA ARG A 196 14.48 13.13 -5.05
C ARG A 196 15.73 12.87 -4.24
N ASP A 197 16.58 13.86 -4.12
CA ASP A 197 17.68 13.81 -3.17
C ASP A 197 17.16 13.56 -1.76
N ARG A 198 17.95 12.82 -0.97
CA ARG A 198 17.52 12.34 0.34
C ARG A 198 17.15 13.48 1.29
N GLU A 199 17.93 14.54 1.30
CA GLU A 199 17.71 15.69 2.17
C GLU A 199 16.42 16.42 1.78
N GLU A 200 16.23 16.67 0.50
CA GLU A 200 15.02 17.28 -0.04
C GLU A 200 13.77 16.45 0.30
N LEU A 201 13.84 15.14 0.07
CA LEU A 201 12.72 14.24 0.37
C LEU A 201 12.37 14.27 1.87
N TYR A 202 13.37 14.27 2.74
CA TYR A 202 13.16 14.28 4.19
C TYR A 202 12.58 15.60 4.68
N ASP A 203 13.02 16.71 4.14
CA ASP A 203 12.47 18.02 4.45
C ASP A 203 10.99 18.12 4.00
N ARG A 204 10.66 17.63 2.81
CA ARG A 204 9.27 17.55 2.33
C ARG A 204 8.40 16.65 3.21
N ILE A 205 8.91 15.50 3.65
CA ILE A 205 8.21 14.61 4.59
C ILE A 205 7.94 15.32 5.91
N ASN A 206 8.92 16.03 6.46
CA ASN A 206 8.79 16.73 7.74
C ASN A 206 7.75 17.85 7.63
N ARG A 207 7.85 18.72 6.62
CA ARG A 207 6.87 19.80 6.38
C ARG A 207 5.45 19.27 6.17
N ARG A 208 5.31 18.15 5.47
CA ARG A 208 4.00 17.53 5.28
C ARG A 208 3.39 17.06 6.60
N VAL A 209 4.18 16.53 7.53
CA VAL A 209 3.68 16.13 8.86
C VAL A 209 3.22 17.37 9.64
N ASP A 210 3.98 18.47 9.59
CA ASP A 210 3.58 19.72 10.24
C ASP A 210 2.26 20.23 9.65
N GLN A 211 2.14 20.24 8.32
CA GLN A 211 0.90 20.62 7.63
C GLN A 211 -0.28 19.71 8.02
N MET A 212 -0.10 18.39 8.11
CA MET A 212 -1.16 17.48 8.57
C MET A 212 -1.64 17.81 9.98
N MET A 213 -0.74 18.21 10.88
CA MET A 213 -1.10 18.64 12.23
C MET A 213 -1.92 19.93 12.20
N GLU A 214 -1.54 20.90 11.38
CA GLU A 214 -2.28 22.15 11.16
C GLU A 214 -3.67 21.91 10.54
N GLU A 215 -3.80 20.93 9.64
CA GLU A 215 -5.04 20.53 9.00
C GLU A 215 -5.98 19.73 9.93
N GLY A 216 -5.54 19.37 11.14
CA GLY A 216 -6.37 18.71 12.13
C GLY A 216 -6.17 17.20 12.23
N LEU A 217 -4.97 16.68 11.92
CA LEU A 217 -4.67 15.24 12.06
C LEU A 217 -4.98 14.70 13.45
N LEU A 218 -4.75 15.48 14.51
CA LEU A 218 -5.07 15.05 15.87
C LEU A 218 -6.57 14.82 16.09
N ASP A 219 -7.41 15.64 15.50
CA ASP A 219 -8.87 15.49 15.62
C ASP A 219 -9.37 14.32 14.77
N GLU A 220 -8.77 14.10 13.60
CA GLU A 220 -9.02 12.88 12.80
C GLU A 220 -8.67 11.63 13.62
N VAL A 221 -7.51 11.60 14.28
CA VAL A 221 -7.10 10.46 15.13
C VAL A 221 -8.02 10.25 16.32
N ARG A 222 -8.50 11.34 16.96
CA ARG A 222 -9.49 11.24 18.05
C ARG A 222 -10.81 10.64 17.58
N SER A 223 -11.27 10.99 16.39
CA SER A 223 -12.54 10.50 15.83
C SER A 223 -12.53 8.99 15.57
N VAL A 224 -11.35 8.39 15.36
CA VAL A 224 -11.20 6.95 15.09
C VAL A 224 -10.60 6.16 16.27
N LEU A 225 -10.47 6.78 17.44
CA LEU A 225 -9.81 6.19 18.62
C LEU A 225 -10.44 4.86 19.05
N SER A 226 -11.76 4.71 18.96
CA SER A 226 -12.49 3.47 19.30
C SER A 226 -12.09 2.28 18.39
N TYR A 227 -11.57 2.55 17.21
CA TYR A 227 -11.14 1.55 16.21
C TYR A 227 -9.64 1.27 16.25
N ARG A 228 -8.89 1.82 17.22
CA ARG A 228 -7.41 1.78 17.28
C ARG A 228 -6.81 0.36 17.22
N HIS A 229 -7.56 -0.66 17.57
CA HIS A 229 -7.15 -2.06 17.51
C HIS A 229 -7.17 -2.66 16.09
N LEU A 230 -7.86 -2.01 15.15
CA LEU A 230 -7.98 -2.49 13.79
C LEU A 230 -6.67 -2.33 13.00
N ASN A 231 -6.42 -3.28 12.09
CA ASN A 231 -5.22 -3.26 11.27
C ASN A 231 -5.17 -2.05 10.30
N SER A 232 -6.32 -1.51 9.93
CA SER A 232 -6.43 -0.28 9.13
C SER A 232 -5.72 0.91 9.78
N LEU A 233 -5.74 0.99 11.11
CA LEU A 233 -5.09 2.03 11.91
C LEU A 233 -3.67 1.70 12.36
N ASN A 234 -3.14 0.52 12.02
CA ASN A 234 -1.74 0.19 12.24
C ASN A 234 -0.83 0.88 11.21
N THR A 235 -0.84 2.19 11.19
CA THR A 235 -0.11 3.02 10.24
C THR A 235 0.57 4.22 10.91
N VAL A 236 1.56 4.80 10.23
CA VAL A 236 2.28 5.99 10.71
C VAL A 236 1.31 7.18 10.80
N GLY A 237 1.47 7.98 11.81
CA GLY A 237 0.60 9.09 12.15
C GLY A 237 -0.39 8.72 13.27
N TYR A 238 -1.15 7.66 13.06
CA TYR A 238 -2.17 7.23 14.03
C TYR A 238 -1.56 6.56 15.26
N LYS A 239 -0.66 5.61 15.08
CA LYS A 239 -0.01 4.90 16.21
C LYS A 239 0.72 5.80 17.17
N GLU A 240 1.41 6.80 16.65
CA GLU A 240 2.16 7.76 17.44
C GLU A 240 1.22 8.68 18.23
N LEU A 241 0.14 9.14 17.59
CA LEU A 241 -0.85 9.99 18.24
C LEU A 241 -1.74 9.21 19.23
N PHE A 242 -1.98 7.92 19.02
CA PHE A 242 -2.63 7.10 20.07
C PHE A 242 -1.78 7.04 21.34
N LYS A 243 -0.45 6.94 21.24
CA LYS A 243 0.44 6.98 22.41
C LYS A 243 0.39 8.34 23.14
N TYR A 244 0.26 9.41 22.39
CA TYR A 244 0.02 10.72 22.99
C TYR A 244 -1.32 10.78 23.71
N LEU A 245 -2.39 10.27 23.10
CA LEU A 245 -3.74 10.25 23.71
C LEU A 245 -3.83 9.34 24.95
N ASP A 246 -2.97 8.31 25.03
CA ASP A 246 -2.83 7.46 26.21
C ASP A 246 -1.97 8.10 27.33
N GLY A 247 -1.36 9.26 27.09
CA GLY A 247 -0.46 9.92 28.03
C GLY A 247 0.92 9.28 28.13
N GLU A 248 1.28 8.36 27.21
CA GLU A 248 2.61 7.75 27.17
C GLU A 248 3.66 8.72 26.61
N TRP A 249 3.26 9.61 25.69
CA TRP A 249 4.14 10.55 25.00
C TRP A 249 3.60 11.97 25.06
N GLU A 250 4.52 12.93 25.06
CA GLU A 250 4.19 14.33 24.80
C GLU A 250 3.92 14.58 23.31
N LEU A 251 3.02 15.51 22.98
CA LEU A 251 2.63 15.79 21.59
C LEU A 251 3.81 16.15 20.68
N PRO A 252 4.76 17.02 21.07
CA PRO A 252 5.92 17.32 20.24
C PRO A 252 6.76 16.07 19.95
N PHE A 253 6.91 15.18 20.92
CA PHE A 253 7.64 13.93 20.74
C PHE A 253 6.91 12.97 19.77
N ALA A 254 5.58 12.86 19.87
CA ALA A 254 4.77 12.06 18.96
C ALA A 254 4.93 12.58 17.52
N ILE A 255 4.89 13.90 17.28
CA ILE A 255 5.09 14.52 15.97
C ILE A 255 6.49 14.19 15.40
N GLU A 256 7.54 14.31 16.20
CA GLU A 256 8.89 13.94 15.76
C GLU A 256 9.00 12.44 15.41
N LYS A 257 8.29 11.58 16.15
CA LYS A 257 8.21 10.14 15.83
C LYS A 257 7.46 9.89 14.52
N ILE A 258 6.40 10.62 14.23
CA ILE A 258 5.70 10.54 12.93
C ILE A 258 6.66 10.90 11.80
N LYS A 259 7.40 12.02 11.91
CA LYS A 259 8.41 12.43 10.93
C LYS A 259 9.47 11.34 10.74
N GLN A 260 10.03 10.83 11.84
CA GLN A 260 11.03 9.76 11.82
C GLN A 260 10.50 8.49 11.13
N ASN A 261 9.32 8.01 11.50
CA ASN A 261 8.73 6.80 10.97
C ASN A 261 8.30 6.96 9.50
N SER A 262 7.86 8.14 9.09
CA SER A 262 7.59 8.47 7.68
C SER A 262 8.86 8.41 6.83
N ARG A 263 10.00 8.92 7.33
CA ARG A 263 11.31 8.79 6.66
C ARG A 263 11.78 7.33 6.58
N ILE A 264 11.52 6.54 7.63
CA ILE A 264 11.82 5.09 7.61
C ILE A 264 10.96 4.39 6.56
N TYR A 265 9.67 4.71 6.51
CA TYR A 265 8.75 4.12 5.54
C TYR A 265 9.14 4.48 4.10
N SER A 266 9.50 5.74 3.83
CA SER A 266 9.98 6.16 2.51
C SER A 266 11.21 5.38 2.03
N ARG A 267 12.15 5.06 2.93
CA ARG A 267 13.31 4.21 2.61
C ARG A 267 12.89 2.77 2.28
N LYS A 268 11.93 2.20 3.03
CA LYS A 268 11.41 0.86 2.74
C LYS A 268 10.76 0.80 1.36
N GLN A 269 9.98 1.83 0.99
CA GLN A 269 9.38 1.94 -0.34
C GLN A 269 10.47 1.99 -1.42
N MET A 270 11.49 2.84 -1.27
CA MET A 270 12.59 2.94 -2.24
C MET A 270 13.37 1.63 -2.36
N THR A 271 13.66 0.96 -1.24
CA THR A 271 14.34 -0.34 -1.28
C THR A 271 13.52 -1.40 -2.01
N TRP A 272 12.19 -1.35 -1.86
CA TRP A 272 11.30 -2.27 -2.56
C TRP A 272 11.26 -1.99 -4.06
N PHE A 273 10.96 -0.76 -4.44
CA PHE A 273 10.80 -0.40 -5.84
C PHE A 273 12.10 -0.50 -6.66
N LYS A 274 13.26 -0.23 -6.05
CA LYS A 274 14.57 -0.38 -6.73
C LYS A 274 14.93 -1.82 -7.11
N ARG A 275 14.19 -2.82 -6.66
CA ARG A 275 14.37 -4.22 -7.10
C ARG A 275 13.80 -4.49 -8.49
N ASP A 276 12.96 -3.60 -8.98
CA ASP A 276 12.31 -3.73 -10.27
C ASP A 276 13.08 -2.89 -11.31
N GLU A 277 13.82 -3.58 -12.17
CA GLU A 277 14.68 -2.97 -13.19
C GLU A 277 13.88 -2.36 -14.36
N GLU A 278 12.59 -2.71 -14.50
CA GLU A 278 11.69 -2.14 -15.52
C GLU A 278 11.27 -0.71 -15.19
N ILE A 279 11.56 -0.21 -13.98
CA ILE A 279 11.17 1.14 -13.55
C ILE A 279 12.12 2.17 -14.15
N ARG A 280 11.57 3.12 -14.93
CA ARG A 280 12.29 4.30 -15.36
C ARG A 280 12.17 5.40 -14.30
N TRP A 281 13.31 5.81 -13.73
CA TRP A 281 13.35 6.79 -12.65
C TRP A 281 13.52 8.21 -13.17
N PHE A 282 12.75 9.15 -12.58
CA PHE A 282 12.77 10.58 -12.90
C PHE A 282 12.70 11.44 -11.63
N HIS A 283 13.17 12.67 -11.73
CA HIS A 283 12.81 13.69 -10.76
C HIS A 283 11.39 14.21 -11.06
N PRO A 284 10.56 14.54 -10.07
CA PRO A 284 9.18 15.00 -10.31
C PRO A 284 9.06 16.28 -11.16
N GLU A 285 10.11 17.09 -11.20
CA GLU A 285 10.17 18.32 -12.01
C GLU A 285 10.46 18.05 -13.50
N GLN A 286 10.84 16.83 -13.86
CA GLN A 286 11.07 16.40 -15.23
C GLN A 286 9.78 15.97 -15.93
N GLU A 287 8.71 16.72 -15.75
CA GLU A 287 7.40 16.38 -16.32
C GLU A 287 7.43 16.30 -17.85
N THR A 288 8.13 17.22 -18.50
CA THR A 288 8.24 17.25 -19.97
C THR A 288 8.93 15.98 -20.49
N GLU A 289 10.02 15.56 -19.85
CA GLU A 289 10.76 14.34 -20.21
C GLU A 289 9.93 13.09 -19.92
N ILE A 290 9.18 13.08 -18.82
CA ILE A 290 8.26 11.97 -18.49
C ILE A 290 7.19 11.82 -19.55
N LEU A 291 6.53 12.93 -19.94
CA LEU A 291 5.51 12.92 -20.97
C LEU A 291 6.07 12.52 -22.35
N ALA A 292 7.24 13.02 -22.71
CA ALA A 292 7.92 12.64 -23.96
C ALA A 292 8.23 11.14 -23.98
N TYR A 293 8.80 10.61 -22.88
CA TYR A 293 9.09 9.19 -22.73
C TYR A 293 7.81 8.33 -22.84
N LEU A 294 6.76 8.69 -22.09
CA LEU A 294 5.50 7.94 -22.12
C LEU A 294 4.88 7.92 -23.52
N ARG A 295 4.80 9.07 -24.20
CA ARG A 295 4.26 9.15 -25.58
C ARG A 295 5.08 8.31 -26.55
N GLN A 296 6.41 8.35 -26.47
CA GLN A 296 7.28 7.50 -27.28
C GLN A 296 6.99 6.01 -27.05
N GLN A 297 6.87 5.61 -25.78
CA GLN A 297 6.61 4.22 -25.43
C GLN A 297 5.19 3.76 -25.81
N ILE A 298 4.18 4.60 -25.69
CA ILE A 298 2.80 4.25 -26.04
C ILE A 298 2.64 4.08 -27.55
N ASN A 299 3.34 4.87 -28.35
CA ASN A 299 3.27 4.84 -29.81
C ASN A 299 4.22 3.81 -30.47
N ALA A 300 5.09 3.16 -29.68
CA ALA A 300 5.98 2.10 -30.14
C ALA A 300 5.29 0.73 -30.06
#